data_c299bab82b9db1c3ef85ac6524759919
#
_entry.id   c299bab82b9db1c3ef85ac6524759919
#
_cell.length_a   1.000
_cell.length_b   1.000
_cell.length_c   1.000
_cell.angle_alpha   90.00
_cell.angle_beta   90.00
_cell.angle_gamma   90.00
#
_symmetry.space_group_name_H-M   'P 1'
#
loop_
_entity.id
_entity.type
_entity.pdbx_description
1 polymer ?
#
loop_
_entity_poly.entity_id
_entity_poly.type
_entity_poly.pdbx_seq_one_letter_code
_entity_poly.pdbx_strand_id
1 'polypeptide(L)'
;MPYIVLPDDADGFIKFIETVFGAEKKLRVDHEDGELMHAEYSINGGTIMFGQSGGPWKAFPCAMFLVTNDVDGLYAKGIANGATGNQEPDDRGYGRAAGFIDKWGNQWWLNDPSGPAA
;
A
#
# COMPACT_ATOMS: atom_id res chain seq x y z
N MET A 1 9.80 10.13 1.46
CA MET A 1 9.05 9.14 0.65
C MET A 1 9.51 7.73 0.98
N PRO A 2 8.59 6.82 1.22
CA PRO A 2 8.98 5.43 1.47
C PRO A 2 9.47 4.77 0.18
N TYR A 3 10.38 3.84 0.31
CA TYR A 3 10.87 3.01 -0.78
C TYR A 3 10.67 1.54 -0.38
N ILE A 4 9.92 0.82 -1.18
CA ILE A 4 9.61 -0.59 -0.93
C ILE A 4 10.42 -1.43 -1.92
N VAL A 5 11.13 -2.44 -1.43
CA VAL A 5 11.75 -3.44 -2.29
C VAL A 5 10.87 -4.68 -2.24
N LEU A 6 10.12 -4.92 -3.32
CA LEU A 6 9.15 -6.01 -3.40
C LEU A 6 9.87 -7.36 -3.57
N PRO A 7 9.40 -8.43 -2.91
CA PRO A 7 10.03 -9.74 -3.07
C PRO A 7 9.80 -10.34 -4.46
N ASP A 8 8.63 -10.10 -5.04
CA ASP A 8 8.26 -10.61 -6.36
C ASP A 8 7.01 -9.88 -6.87
N ASP A 9 6.57 -10.23 -8.08
CA ASP A 9 5.28 -9.83 -8.64
C ASP A 9 4.97 -8.33 -8.50
N ALA A 10 5.87 -7.50 -9.01
CA ALA A 10 5.67 -6.05 -8.98
C ALA A 10 4.39 -5.63 -9.69
N ASP A 11 4.04 -6.29 -10.80
CA ASP A 11 2.81 -5.96 -11.53
C ASP A 11 1.56 -6.25 -10.69
N GLY A 12 1.58 -7.31 -9.89
CA GLY A 12 0.49 -7.61 -8.97
C GLY A 12 0.36 -6.55 -7.88
N PHE A 13 1.49 -6.06 -7.36
CA PHE A 13 1.49 -4.98 -6.38
C PHE A 13 0.91 -3.70 -6.97
N ILE A 14 1.31 -3.35 -8.18
CA ILE A 14 0.77 -2.18 -8.89
C ILE A 14 -0.74 -2.29 -9.03
N LYS A 15 -1.23 -3.46 -9.47
CA LYS A 15 -2.66 -3.69 -9.59
C LYS A 15 -3.37 -3.55 -8.24
N PHE A 16 -2.75 -4.04 -7.17
CA PHE A 16 -3.31 -3.95 -5.82
C PHE A 16 -3.48 -2.47 -5.39
N ILE A 17 -2.43 -1.66 -5.51
CA ILE A 17 -2.51 -0.26 -5.07
C ILE A 17 -3.42 0.58 -5.97
N GLU A 18 -3.50 0.26 -7.26
CA GLU A 18 -4.44 0.94 -8.17
C GLU A 18 -5.88 0.59 -7.82
N THR A 19 -6.17 -0.68 -7.59
CA THR A 19 -7.53 -1.15 -7.30
C THR A 19 -8.02 -0.71 -5.93
N VAL A 20 -7.17 -0.84 -4.91
CA VAL A 20 -7.56 -0.56 -3.52
C VAL A 20 -7.53 0.93 -3.24
N PHE A 21 -6.47 1.62 -3.62
CA PHE A 21 -6.23 3.01 -3.21
C PHE A 21 -6.42 4.02 -4.33
N GLY A 22 -6.69 3.57 -5.55
CA GLY A 22 -6.76 4.49 -6.69
C GLY A 22 -5.41 5.12 -7.01
N ALA A 23 -4.32 4.42 -6.77
CA ALA A 23 -2.98 4.94 -7.00
C ALA A 23 -2.79 5.31 -8.47
N GLU A 24 -2.04 6.37 -8.72
CA GLU A 24 -1.76 6.86 -10.07
C GLU A 24 -0.26 6.80 -10.35
N LYS A 25 0.06 6.30 -11.54
CA LYS A 25 1.45 6.16 -11.97
C LYS A 25 2.07 7.53 -12.23
N LYS A 26 3.24 7.78 -11.65
CA LYS A 26 4.05 8.96 -11.94
C LYS A 26 5.24 8.61 -12.79
N LEU A 27 5.84 7.43 -12.54
CA LEU A 27 7.02 6.98 -13.28
C LEU A 27 7.10 5.46 -13.19
N ARG A 28 7.55 4.84 -14.28
CA ARG A 28 7.93 3.43 -14.29
C ARG A 28 9.14 3.23 -15.16
N VAL A 29 10.16 2.53 -14.63
CA VAL A 29 11.37 2.15 -15.35
C VAL A 29 11.58 0.66 -15.20
N ASP A 30 11.71 -0.06 -16.31
CA ASP A 30 11.93 -1.50 -16.31
C ASP A 30 13.37 -1.82 -16.71
N HIS A 31 13.86 -2.98 -16.25
CA HIS A 31 15.06 -3.58 -16.78
C HIS A 31 14.80 -4.12 -18.19
N GLU A 32 15.86 -4.47 -18.92
CA GLU A 32 15.73 -5.01 -20.29
C GLU A 32 14.90 -6.29 -20.32
N ASP A 33 14.92 -7.10 -19.24
CA ASP A 33 14.15 -8.33 -19.14
C ASP A 33 12.67 -8.11 -18.81
N GLY A 34 12.23 -6.86 -18.65
CA GLY A 34 10.85 -6.53 -18.32
C GLY A 34 10.57 -6.47 -16.83
N GLU A 35 11.50 -6.86 -15.97
CA GLU A 35 11.34 -6.75 -14.53
C GLU A 35 11.36 -5.29 -14.07
N LEU A 36 10.57 -4.96 -13.07
CA LEU A 36 10.50 -3.59 -12.58
C LEU A 36 11.80 -3.17 -11.89
N MET A 37 12.43 -2.12 -12.43
CA MET A 37 13.58 -1.49 -11.79
C MET A 37 13.13 -0.48 -10.74
N HIS A 38 12.22 0.43 -11.11
CA HIS A 38 11.81 1.54 -10.25
C HIS A 38 10.45 2.07 -10.69
N ALA A 39 9.59 2.35 -9.73
CA ALA A 39 8.31 2.98 -9.99
C ALA A 39 8.00 4.01 -8.91
N GLU A 40 7.22 5.02 -9.30
CA GLU A 40 6.69 6.03 -8.40
C GLU A 40 5.20 6.17 -8.66
N TYR A 41 4.41 6.06 -7.62
CA TYR A 41 2.96 6.15 -7.66
C TYR A 41 2.47 7.12 -6.62
N SER A 42 1.43 7.87 -6.96
CA SER A 42 0.78 8.76 -5.99
C SER A 42 -0.39 8.06 -5.32
N ILE A 43 -0.51 8.23 -4.02
CA ILE A 43 -1.64 7.76 -3.21
C ILE A 43 -2.01 8.89 -2.26
N ASN A 44 -3.25 9.37 -2.31
CA ASN A 44 -3.76 10.42 -1.40
C ASN A 44 -2.85 11.64 -1.29
N GLY A 45 -2.31 12.09 -2.42
CA GLY A 45 -1.45 13.27 -2.44
C GLY A 45 0.00 13.01 -2.00
N GLY A 46 0.31 11.80 -1.56
CA GLY A 46 1.67 11.38 -1.25
C GLY A 46 2.25 10.53 -2.38
N THR A 47 3.53 10.26 -2.31
CA THR A 47 4.22 9.42 -3.29
C THR A 47 4.90 8.27 -2.60
N ILE A 48 4.74 7.06 -3.16
CA ILE A 48 5.53 5.91 -2.77
C ILE A 48 6.43 5.51 -3.93
N MET A 49 7.59 4.97 -3.61
CA MET A 49 8.54 4.45 -4.60
C MET A 49 8.76 2.98 -4.31
N PHE A 50 8.97 2.20 -5.36
CA PHE A 50 9.24 0.78 -5.17
C PHE A 50 9.95 0.19 -6.38
N GLY A 51 10.61 -0.94 -6.13
CA GLY A 51 11.24 -1.74 -7.16
C GLY A 51 11.18 -3.20 -6.75
N GLN A 52 11.55 -4.10 -7.66
CA GLN A 52 11.58 -5.52 -7.35
C GLN A 52 12.96 -5.91 -6.88
N SER A 53 13.03 -6.84 -5.91
CA SER A 53 14.30 -7.34 -5.37
C SER A 53 15.14 -8.00 -6.47
N GLY A 54 16.45 -7.87 -6.35
CA GLY A 54 17.38 -8.47 -7.29
C GLY A 54 18.80 -7.97 -7.03
N GLY A 55 19.79 -8.74 -7.46
CA GLY A 55 21.18 -8.41 -7.23
C GLY A 55 21.48 -8.20 -5.75
N PRO A 56 22.08 -7.05 -5.37
CA PRO A 56 22.35 -6.78 -3.95
C PRO A 56 21.14 -6.31 -3.16
N TRP A 57 20.00 -6.05 -3.83
CA TRP A 57 18.81 -5.50 -3.19
C TRP A 57 17.85 -6.61 -2.76
N LYS A 58 17.78 -6.85 -1.46
CA LYS A 58 16.85 -7.82 -0.88
C LYS A 58 15.49 -7.17 -0.64
N ALA A 59 14.45 -8.00 -0.58
CA ALA A 59 13.12 -7.51 -0.26
C ALA A 59 13.13 -6.77 1.08
N PHE A 60 12.45 -5.63 1.09
CA PHE A 60 12.36 -4.78 2.29
C PHE A 60 10.98 -4.14 2.32
N PRO A 61 10.05 -4.69 3.12
CA PRO A 61 8.71 -4.14 3.23
C PRO A 61 8.70 -2.86 4.07
N CYS A 62 7.61 -2.10 3.91
CA CYS A 62 7.40 -0.87 4.66
C CYS A 62 6.09 -0.93 5.43
N ALA A 63 5.97 -0.03 6.40
CA ALA A 63 4.71 0.25 7.06
C ALA A 63 4.24 1.63 6.59
N MET A 64 3.00 1.72 6.12
CA MET A 64 2.41 2.95 5.64
C MET A 64 1.21 3.34 6.49
N PHE A 65 1.10 4.63 6.77
CA PHE A 65 -0.04 5.20 7.48
C PHE A 65 -0.77 6.13 6.52
N LEU A 66 -1.99 5.77 6.17
CA LEU A 66 -2.78 6.47 5.16
C LEU A 66 -3.97 7.17 5.80
N VAL A 67 -4.04 8.48 5.63
CA VAL A 67 -5.20 9.25 6.08
C VAL A 67 -6.25 9.20 4.97
N THR A 68 -7.47 8.81 5.32
CA THR A 68 -8.55 8.63 4.37
C THR A 68 -9.89 8.89 5.06
N ASN A 69 -10.89 9.31 4.28
CA ASN A 69 -12.26 9.44 4.79
C ASN A 69 -13.10 8.19 4.50
N ASP A 70 -12.49 7.10 4.03
CA ASP A 70 -13.20 5.86 3.70
C ASP A 70 -12.44 4.63 4.21
N VAL A 71 -12.25 4.58 5.52
CA VAL A 71 -11.53 3.48 6.17
C VAL A 71 -12.19 2.14 5.86
N ASP A 72 -13.51 2.04 6.03
CA ASP A 72 -14.22 0.77 5.84
C ASP A 72 -14.16 0.29 4.38
N GLY A 73 -14.36 1.20 3.44
CA GLY A 73 -14.33 0.84 2.02
C GLY A 73 -12.95 0.39 1.56
N LEU A 74 -11.89 1.09 1.96
CA LEU A 74 -10.53 0.71 1.61
C LEU A 74 -10.14 -0.62 2.26
N TYR A 75 -10.54 -0.83 3.52
CA TYR A 75 -10.28 -2.09 4.20
C TYR A 75 -10.93 -3.25 3.44
N ALA A 76 -12.20 -3.11 3.10
CA ALA A 76 -12.92 -4.15 2.38
C ALA A 76 -12.28 -4.46 1.02
N LYS A 77 -11.85 -3.44 0.28
CA LYS A 77 -11.16 -3.63 -1.00
C LYS A 77 -9.82 -4.32 -0.80
N GLY A 78 -9.07 -3.97 0.23
CA GLY A 78 -7.80 -4.61 0.54
C GLY A 78 -7.97 -6.10 0.78
N ILE A 79 -8.94 -6.47 1.62
CA ILE A 79 -9.22 -7.87 1.92
C ILE A 79 -9.68 -8.60 0.66
N ALA A 80 -10.56 -7.99 -0.13
CA ALA A 80 -11.06 -8.59 -1.38
C ALA A 80 -9.94 -8.82 -2.41
N ASN A 81 -8.85 -8.06 -2.31
CA ASN A 81 -7.71 -8.16 -3.22
C ASN A 81 -6.50 -8.88 -2.61
N GLY A 82 -6.71 -9.65 -1.56
CA GLY A 82 -5.72 -10.59 -1.05
C GLY A 82 -4.94 -10.15 0.18
N ALA A 83 -5.25 -8.99 0.75
CA ALA A 83 -4.63 -8.58 2.01
C ALA A 83 -5.21 -9.36 3.19
N THR A 84 -4.43 -9.46 4.26
CA THR A 84 -4.85 -10.10 5.50
C THR A 84 -5.06 -9.03 6.57
N GLY A 85 -6.29 -8.93 7.08
CA GLY A 85 -6.61 -7.97 8.13
C GLY A 85 -5.94 -8.32 9.44
N ASN A 86 -5.38 -7.33 10.11
CA ASN A 86 -4.84 -7.49 11.45
C ASN A 86 -5.39 -6.45 12.43
N GLN A 87 -6.25 -5.56 11.95
CA GLN A 87 -6.95 -4.59 12.78
C GLN A 87 -8.25 -4.22 12.08
N GLU A 88 -9.36 -4.77 12.53
CA GLU A 88 -10.66 -4.50 11.92
C GLU A 88 -11.05 -3.03 12.08
N PRO A 89 -11.83 -2.46 11.12
CA PRO A 89 -12.31 -1.08 11.26
C PRO A 89 -13.08 -0.89 12.56
N ASP A 90 -12.68 0.13 13.31
CA ASP A 90 -13.32 0.47 14.59
C ASP A 90 -13.03 1.92 14.93
N ASP A 91 -13.90 2.49 15.77
CA ASP A 91 -13.69 3.82 16.30
C ASP A 91 -12.72 3.75 17.47
N ARG A 92 -11.64 4.50 17.37
CA ARG A 92 -10.57 4.53 18.38
C ARG A 92 -10.42 5.96 18.88
N GLY A 93 -9.74 6.16 19.96
CA GLY A 93 -9.62 7.49 20.54
C GLY A 93 -9.06 8.57 19.61
N TYR A 94 -8.39 8.16 18.53
CA TYR A 94 -7.79 9.06 17.54
C TYR A 94 -8.52 9.05 16.20
N GLY A 95 -9.72 8.48 16.13
CA GLY A 95 -10.54 8.41 14.93
C GLY A 95 -10.88 6.98 14.55
N ARG A 96 -11.46 6.83 13.36
CA ARG A 96 -11.76 5.49 12.84
C ARG A 96 -10.53 4.95 12.15
N ALA A 97 -10.15 3.71 12.46
CA ALA A 97 -8.91 3.13 11.96
C ALA A 97 -9.06 1.64 11.65
N ALA A 98 -8.22 1.17 10.75
CA ALA A 98 -8.11 -0.24 10.39
C ALA A 98 -6.69 -0.53 9.93
N GLY A 99 -6.36 -1.81 9.78
CA GLY A 99 -5.05 -2.21 9.28
C GLY A 99 -5.08 -3.56 8.60
N PHE A 100 -4.22 -3.72 7.60
CA PHE A 100 -4.01 -5.00 6.94
C PHE A 100 -2.57 -5.11 6.45
N ILE A 101 -2.15 -6.34 6.19
CA ILE A 101 -0.86 -6.64 5.56
C ILE A 101 -1.15 -7.11 4.15
N ASP A 102 -0.46 -6.53 3.16
CA ASP A 102 -0.62 -6.96 1.78
C ASP A 102 0.19 -8.24 1.51
N LYS A 103 0.05 -8.80 0.30
CA LYS A 103 0.73 -10.05 -0.08
C LYS A 103 2.25 -9.91 -0.12
N TRP A 104 2.76 -8.69 -0.16
CA TRP A 104 4.20 -8.41 -0.25
C TRP A 104 4.80 -8.06 1.10
N GLY A 105 4.01 -8.19 2.18
CA GLY A 105 4.49 -7.98 3.55
C GLY A 105 4.43 -6.56 4.04
N ASN A 106 3.83 -5.64 3.29
CA ASN A 106 3.71 -4.26 3.72
C ASN A 106 2.51 -4.09 4.65
N GLN A 107 2.73 -3.38 5.75
CA GLN A 107 1.65 -3.02 6.67
C GLN A 107 1.00 -1.72 6.21
N TRP A 108 -0.32 -1.73 6.07
CA TRP A 108 -1.09 -0.54 5.78
C TRP A 108 -2.00 -0.24 6.96
N TRP A 109 -1.87 0.97 7.51
CA TRP A 109 -2.84 1.48 8.48
C TRP A 109 -3.67 2.55 7.79
N LEU A 110 -4.98 2.48 7.99
CA LEU A 110 -5.95 3.42 7.44
C LEU A 110 -6.53 4.19 8.61
N ASN A 111 -6.60 5.51 8.48
CA ASN A 111 -7.12 6.34 9.58
C ASN A 111 -7.91 7.52 9.07
N ASP A 112 -9.09 7.71 9.66
CA ASP A 112 -9.91 8.90 9.47
C ASP A 112 -9.93 9.67 10.79
N PRO A 113 -9.11 10.70 10.95
CA PRO A 113 -9.06 11.45 12.20
C PRO A 113 -10.33 12.27 12.45
N SER A 114 -11.15 12.52 11.41
CA SER A 114 -12.43 13.21 11.53
C SER A 114 -13.60 12.26 11.74
N GLY A 115 -13.34 10.94 11.74
CA GLY A 115 -14.36 9.93 11.99
C GLY A 115 -14.90 10.03 13.41
N PRO A 116 -15.98 9.30 13.70
CA PRO A 116 -16.61 9.42 15.01
C PRO A 116 -15.60 9.15 16.12
N ALA A 117 -15.42 10.12 16.99
CA ALA A 117 -14.65 9.91 18.19
C ALA A 117 -15.40 8.92 19.06
N ALA A 118 -14.69 7.91 19.48
CA ALA A 118 -15.30 6.92 20.38
C ALA A 118 -15.64 7.56 21.72
#